data_f75ba8473fd54f39a69853cc9d121546
#
_entry.id   f75ba8473fd54f39a69853cc9d121546
#
_cell.length_a   1.000
_cell.length_b   1.000
_cell.length_c   1.000
_cell.angle_alpha   90.00
_cell.angle_beta   90.00
_cell.angle_gamma   90.00
#
_symmetry.space_group_name_H-M   'P 1'
#
loop_
_entity.id
_entity.type
_entity.pdbx_description
1 polymer ?
#
loop_
_entity_poly.entity_id
_entity_poly.type
_entity_poly.pdbx_seq_one_letter_code
_entity_poly.pdbx_strand_id
1 'polypeptide(L)'
;MRFVKSLSIATAGSSVITAPASLDAKSLSSVRNVAATLAFDTMSYYKGNLSSADSINMGDLQDPYYWWTAGALWGAMLDYYHLTGDPSYNDVVIQALLAPTNLGTENAYMPAEHAFEEGNDDLFFWGSAAIAAAERNFPQPDRSLPSWLELGANVFDQLASRWSTQHCGGGLLWQIYESNPNGMTYKNSVSNGGFFQIAARMARATGNDTYLEWAERVWDWSMDVGFIDADLYHVYDGSGIDTNCTKTNPASFTYTSGIYLHGAAVMANYTGKPEWKERAEKLLDGAVWFFQPPNVTAKILYEGACETVERCNADQTTFKGYLARYMWQATQMVPSLRSKVESLLVTSAKAAAGTCTGGSTGRACGQKWYVGEFDGIPGFGSQMCALEAIQGLLIGEAAPPLEAKDIKVVRDVDWSAAVGGNKTLPTGAVQTSTTTKRGNAGEAQPTENAAAGRVIHVGFGSLVVVGLGLVVAV
;
A
#
# COMPACT_ATOMS: atom_id res chain seq x y z
N MET A 1 35.93 -33.56 21.03
CA MET A 1 36.15 -32.19 21.50
C MET A 1 35.61 -31.24 20.46
N ARG A 2 34.44 -30.69 20.68
CA ARG A 2 33.82 -29.64 19.79
C ARG A 2 34.15 -28.29 20.41
N PHE A 3 34.92 -27.48 19.69
CA PHE A 3 35.20 -26.11 20.08
C PHE A 3 33.91 -25.26 19.87
N VAL A 4 33.34 -24.83 20.98
CA VAL A 4 32.32 -23.76 20.97
C VAL A 4 33.07 -22.45 20.80
N LYS A 5 32.99 -21.84 19.60
CA LYS A 5 33.43 -20.46 19.41
C LYS A 5 32.44 -19.54 20.13
N SER A 6 32.94 -18.87 21.16
CA SER A 6 32.21 -17.79 21.81
C SER A 6 31.96 -16.65 20.79
N LEU A 7 30.71 -16.42 20.45
CA LEU A 7 30.31 -15.29 19.64
C LEU A 7 30.40 -14.03 20.51
N SER A 8 31.35 -13.16 20.19
CA SER A 8 31.43 -11.83 20.80
C SER A 8 30.18 -11.06 20.39
N ILE A 9 29.31 -10.77 21.35
CA ILE A 9 28.15 -9.92 21.17
C ILE A 9 28.69 -8.50 20.99
N ALA A 10 28.72 -8.02 19.71
CA ALA A 10 28.86 -6.60 19.48
C ALA A 10 27.62 -5.93 20.09
N THR A 11 27.83 -5.02 21.01
CA THR A 11 26.79 -4.18 21.60
C THR A 11 26.18 -3.36 20.49
N ALA A 12 25.03 -3.82 19.97
CA ALA A 12 24.18 -3.01 19.12
C ALA A 12 23.82 -1.75 19.93
N GLY A 13 24.20 -0.58 19.42
CA GLY A 13 23.82 0.67 20.02
C GLY A 13 22.32 0.68 20.26
N SER A 14 21.92 0.98 21.49
CA SER A 14 20.52 1.19 21.85
C SER A 14 19.98 2.27 20.91
N SER A 15 19.16 1.92 19.93
CA SER A 15 18.51 2.91 19.08
C SER A 15 17.65 3.78 20.00
N VAL A 16 18.07 5.01 20.19
CA VAL A 16 17.34 5.99 21.01
C VAL A 16 16.00 6.22 20.32
N ILE A 17 14.92 5.82 20.98
CA ILE A 17 13.57 6.12 20.49
C ILE A 17 13.44 7.64 20.41
N THR A 18 13.27 8.15 19.20
CA THR A 18 13.16 9.59 18.92
C THR A 18 11.70 9.97 18.81
N ALA A 19 11.23 10.93 19.63
CA ALA A 19 9.85 11.40 19.52
C ALA A 19 9.58 11.96 18.11
N PRO A 20 8.55 11.46 17.37
CA PRO A 20 8.30 11.92 16.01
C PRO A 20 8.06 13.42 15.91
N ALA A 21 7.44 14.04 16.94
CA ALA A 21 7.21 15.47 17.02
C ALA A 21 8.50 16.33 17.01
N SER A 22 9.69 15.72 17.23
CA SER A 22 10.99 16.39 17.15
C SER A 22 11.60 16.41 15.76
N LEU A 23 10.86 16.04 14.71
CA LEU A 23 11.33 15.94 13.34
C LEU A 23 11.96 17.25 12.83
N ASP A 24 13.23 17.21 12.50
CA ASP A 24 13.86 18.16 11.59
C ASP A 24 13.89 17.59 10.17
N ALA A 25 12.94 18.00 9.34
CA ALA A 25 12.80 17.53 7.95
C ALA A 25 13.95 17.91 7.03
N LYS A 26 14.90 18.73 7.49
CA LYS A 26 16.11 19.11 6.75
C LYS A 26 17.32 18.26 7.15
N SER A 27 17.23 17.55 8.25
CA SER A 27 18.30 16.70 8.78
C SER A 27 18.03 15.23 8.42
N LEU A 28 18.82 14.64 7.53
CA LEU A 28 18.71 13.24 7.14
C LEU A 28 18.79 12.29 8.34
N SER A 29 19.62 12.59 9.34
CA SER A 29 19.72 11.80 10.56
C SER A 29 18.45 11.90 11.41
N SER A 30 17.85 13.10 11.52
CA SER A 30 16.57 13.27 12.21
C SER A 30 15.47 12.49 11.49
N VAL A 31 15.39 12.57 10.16
CA VAL A 31 14.40 11.83 9.38
C VAL A 31 14.57 10.32 9.57
N ARG A 32 15.79 9.78 9.49
CA ARG A 32 16.03 8.34 9.73
C ARG A 32 15.63 7.90 11.13
N ASN A 33 15.95 8.67 12.15
CA ASN A 33 15.62 8.33 13.54
C ASN A 33 14.10 8.34 13.78
N VAL A 34 13.41 9.33 13.23
CA VAL A 34 11.94 9.41 13.33
C VAL A 34 11.30 8.29 12.53
N ALA A 35 11.76 8.02 11.30
CA ALA A 35 11.27 6.90 10.50
C ALA A 35 11.46 5.56 11.21
N ALA A 36 12.60 5.33 11.86
CA ALA A 36 12.84 4.11 12.65
C ALA A 36 11.86 3.96 13.82
N THR A 37 11.55 5.05 14.51
CA THR A 37 10.54 5.04 15.58
C THR A 37 9.14 4.75 15.03
N LEU A 38 8.77 5.39 13.91
CA LEU A 38 7.47 5.17 13.28
C LEU A 38 7.34 3.76 12.71
N ALA A 39 8.40 3.20 12.11
CA ALA A 39 8.43 1.82 11.65
C ALA A 39 8.23 0.83 12.80
N PHE A 40 8.91 1.06 13.94
CA PHE A 40 8.72 0.26 15.15
C PHE A 40 7.27 0.33 15.66
N ASP A 41 6.72 1.52 15.75
CA ASP A 41 5.35 1.71 16.23
C ASP A 41 4.30 1.16 15.22
N THR A 42 4.55 1.26 13.90
CA THR A 42 3.72 0.65 12.85
C THR A 42 3.76 -0.88 12.94
N MET A 43 4.95 -1.46 13.07
CA MET A 43 5.13 -2.91 13.20
C MET A 43 4.54 -3.47 14.51
N SER A 44 4.29 -2.63 15.50
CA SER A 44 3.63 -3.05 16.75
C SER A 44 2.19 -3.55 16.54
N TYR A 45 1.56 -3.20 15.43
CA TYR A 45 0.23 -3.69 15.04
C TYR A 45 0.28 -5.09 14.44
N TYR A 46 1.40 -5.52 13.88
CA TYR A 46 1.58 -6.88 13.37
C TYR A 46 1.88 -7.84 14.51
N LYS A 47 1.14 -8.94 14.59
CA LYS A 47 1.27 -9.95 15.65
C LYS A 47 1.61 -11.34 15.12
N GLY A 48 1.60 -11.55 13.81
CA GLY A 48 1.81 -12.84 13.18
C GLY A 48 3.19 -13.47 13.40
N ASN A 49 4.18 -12.70 13.88
CA ASN A 49 5.51 -13.17 14.26
C ASN A 49 5.65 -13.55 15.74
N LEU A 50 4.59 -13.46 16.54
CA LEU A 50 4.61 -13.82 17.95
C LEU A 50 4.33 -15.31 18.13
N SER A 51 4.92 -15.93 19.16
CA SER A 51 4.68 -17.34 19.52
C SER A 51 3.24 -17.67 19.92
N SER A 52 2.43 -16.64 20.21
CA SER A 52 1.00 -16.75 20.53
C SER A 52 0.08 -16.51 19.33
N ALA A 53 0.62 -16.44 18.11
CA ALA A 53 -0.11 -16.08 16.90
C ALA A 53 -0.87 -17.23 16.24
N ASP A 54 -1.22 -18.30 16.96
CA ASP A 54 -1.85 -19.51 16.43
C ASP A 54 -3.18 -19.26 15.67
N SER A 55 -3.81 -18.10 15.86
CA SER A 55 -5.05 -17.69 15.21
C SER A 55 -4.87 -16.64 14.10
N ILE A 56 -3.64 -16.22 13.81
CA ILE A 56 -3.33 -15.19 12.81
C ILE A 56 -2.47 -15.82 11.74
N ASN A 57 -2.86 -15.64 10.48
CA ASN A 57 -2.03 -16.05 9.36
C ASN A 57 -0.73 -15.23 9.35
N MET A 58 0.37 -15.92 9.04
CA MET A 58 1.65 -15.26 8.93
C MET A 58 1.61 -14.20 7.83
N GLY A 59 2.01 -12.99 8.17
CA GLY A 59 2.00 -11.86 7.25
C GLY A 59 0.69 -11.08 7.24
N ASP A 60 -0.33 -11.52 7.98
CA ASP A 60 -1.62 -10.83 8.05
C ASP A 60 -1.74 -9.92 9.28
N LEU A 61 -2.59 -8.91 9.18
CA LEU A 61 -2.97 -8.03 10.29
C LEU A 61 -4.23 -8.55 10.97
N GLN A 62 -4.37 -8.27 12.28
CA GLN A 62 -5.59 -8.60 13.02
C GLN A 62 -6.73 -7.64 12.67
N ASP A 63 -7.97 -8.09 12.94
CA ASP A 63 -9.14 -7.20 12.94
C ASP A 63 -8.85 -5.85 13.64
N PRO A 64 -9.33 -4.75 13.05
CA PRO A 64 -10.32 -4.64 11.98
C PRO A 64 -9.73 -4.50 10.57
N TYR A 65 -8.46 -4.83 10.35
CA TYR A 65 -7.78 -4.66 9.08
C TYR A 65 -8.00 -5.85 8.16
N TYR A 66 -8.27 -5.58 6.89
CA TYR A 66 -8.39 -6.60 5.86
C TYR A 66 -7.03 -7.10 5.39
N TRP A 67 -7.02 -8.26 4.76
CA TRP A 67 -5.80 -8.91 4.27
C TRP A 67 -4.95 -8.02 3.33
N TRP A 68 -5.59 -7.24 2.44
CA TRP A 68 -4.88 -6.32 1.56
C TRP A 68 -4.04 -5.27 2.29
N THR A 69 -4.50 -4.83 3.46
CA THR A 69 -3.81 -3.83 4.29
C THR A 69 -2.44 -4.35 4.74
N ALA A 70 -2.32 -5.66 4.95
CA ALA A 70 -1.04 -6.29 5.25
C ALA A 70 -0.09 -6.24 4.03
N GLY A 71 -0.58 -6.55 2.83
CA GLY A 71 0.21 -6.38 1.59
C GLY A 71 0.75 -4.96 1.44
N ALA A 72 -0.08 -3.96 1.76
CA ALA A 72 0.32 -2.55 1.75
C ALA A 72 1.38 -2.22 2.83
N LEU A 73 1.27 -2.81 4.04
CA LEU A 73 2.28 -2.71 5.09
C LEU A 73 3.64 -3.23 4.62
N TRP A 74 3.67 -4.39 3.98
CA TRP A 74 4.93 -4.96 3.50
C TRP A 74 5.59 -4.08 2.43
N GLY A 75 4.79 -3.44 1.57
CA GLY A 75 5.27 -2.39 0.69
C GLY A 75 5.90 -1.21 1.43
N ALA A 76 5.28 -0.75 2.54
CA ALA A 76 5.83 0.32 3.38
C ALA A 76 7.17 -0.06 4.02
N MET A 77 7.30 -1.30 4.47
CA MET A 77 8.51 -1.79 5.11
C MET A 77 9.65 -2.06 4.11
N LEU A 78 9.32 -2.42 2.86
CA LEU A 78 10.29 -2.44 1.76
C LEU A 78 10.82 -1.04 1.45
N ASP A 79 9.94 -0.03 1.44
CA ASP A 79 10.34 1.37 1.30
C ASP A 79 11.20 1.82 2.47
N TYR A 80 10.84 1.45 3.70
CA TYR A 80 11.64 1.73 4.89
C TYR A 80 13.06 1.22 4.76
N TYR A 81 13.24 -0.05 4.40
CA TYR A 81 14.57 -0.62 4.17
C TYR A 81 15.31 0.11 3.06
N HIS A 82 14.67 0.35 1.92
CA HIS A 82 15.30 1.00 0.78
C HIS A 82 15.76 2.43 1.09
N LEU A 83 14.96 3.20 1.84
CA LEU A 83 15.21 4.60 2.13
C LEU A 83 16.16 4.82 3.30
N THR A 84 16.14 3.92 4.29
CA THR A 84 16.95 4.07 5.52
C THR A 84 18.20 3.23 5.53
N GLY A 85 18.20 2.10 4.80
CA GLY A 85 19.22 1.05 4.87
C GLY A 85 19.11 0.16 6.09
N ASP A 86 18.06 0.29 6.91
CA ASP A 86 17.86 -0.51 8.14
C ASP A 86 17.19 -1.85 7.83
N PRO A 87 17.88 -3.00 7.97
CA PRO A 87 17.37 -4.33 7.66
C PRO A 87 16.52 -4.96 8.76
N SER A 88 16.21 -4.23 9.83
CA SER A 88 15.60 -4.76 11.06
C SER A 88 14.36 -5.60 10.84
N TYR A 89 13.61 -5.32 9.76
CA TYR A 89 12.34 -5.98 9.45
C TYR A 89 12.40 -6.90 8.23
N ASN A 90 13.58 -7.04 7.60
CA ASN A 90 13.68 -7.78 6.33
C ASN A 90 13.21 -9.23 6.46
N ASP A 91 13.60 -9.93 7.52
CA ASP A 91 13.21 -11.33 7.75
C ASP A 91 11.69 -11.48 7.87
N VAL A 92 11.02 -10.55 8.57
CA VAL A 92 9.58 -10.55 8.74
C VAL A 92 8.87 -10.23 7.41
N VAL A 93 9.40 -9.29 6.64
CA VAL A 93 8.87 -8.93 5.32
C VAL A 93 8.96 -10.12 4.36
N ILE A 94 10.12 -10.81 4.32
CA ILE A 94 10.32 -12.00 3.50
C ILE A 94 9.34 -13.10 3.92
N GLN A 95 9.26 -13.37 5.22
CA GLN A 95 8.38 -14.38 5.77
C GLN A 95 6.91 -14.11 5.40
N ALA A 96 6.48 -12.87 5.50
CA ALA A 96 5.12 -12.46 5.17
C ALA A 96 4.80 -12.59 3.67
N LEU A 97 5.70 -12.08 2.82
CA LEU A 97 5.51 -12.11 1.36
C LEU A 97 5.60 -13.52 0.76
N LEU A 98 6.32 -14.44 1.43
CA LEU A 98 6.51 -15.82 0.96
C LEU A 98 5.66 -16.85 1.72
N ALA A 99 4.83 -16.41 2.67
CA ALA A 99 3.96 -17.32 3.41
C ALA A 99 2.97 -18.01 2.45
N PRO A 100 2.86 -19.35 2.48
CA PRO A 100 1.89 -20.08 1.64
C PRO A 100 0.45 -19.61 1.84
N THR A 101 0.11 -19.15 3.05
CA THR A 101 -1.19 -18.58 3.40
C THR A 101 -1.49 -17.26 2.71
N ASN A 102 -0.49 -16.58 2.16
CA ASN A 102 -0.65 -15.36 1.37
C ASN A 102 -0.45 -15.59 -0.13
N LEU A 103 0.48 -16.49 -0.50
CA LEU A 103 0.76 -16.78 -1.91
C LEU A 103 -0.40 -17.49 -2.62
N GLY A 104 -1.14 -18.34 -1.90
CA GLY A 104 -2.11 -19.23 -2.51
C GLY A 104 -1.46 -20.34 -3.35
N THR A 105 -2.28 -21.18 -3.97
CA THR A 105 -1.80 -22.36 -4.73
C THR A 105 -1.05 -22.00 -6.01
N GLU A 106 -1.32 -20.84 -6.59
CA GLU A 106 -0.74 -20.38 -7.86
C GLU A 106 0.42 -19.38 -7.65
N ASN A 107 0.82 -19.15 -6.42
CA ASN A 107 1.82 -18.12 -6.05
C ASN A 107 1.49 -16.74 -6.66
N ALA A 108 0.22 -16.37 -6.62
CA ALA A 108 -0.29 -15.12 -7.22
C ALA A 108 -1.01 -14.24 -6.20
N TYR A 109 -0.78 -14.46 -4.92
CA TYR A 109 -1.49 -13.80 -3.82
C TYR A 109 -3.02 -13.97 -3.94
N MET A 110 -3.44 -15.23 -4.12
CA MET A 110 -4.84 -15.66 -4.14
C MET A 110 -5.06 -16.81 -3.15
N PRO A 111 -4.94 -16.57 -1.84
CA PRO A 111 -5.16 -17.61 -0.84
C PRO A 111 -6.64 -17.90 -0.64
N ALA A 112 -7.00 -19.19 -0.64
CA ALA A 112 -8.38 -19.62 -0.47
C ALA A 112 -9.01 -19.18 0.86
N GLU A 113 -8.17 -18.99 1.87
CA GLU A 113 -8.57 -18.52 3.21
C GLU A 113 -9.15 -17.11 3.21
N HIS A 114 -8.75 -16.28 2.22
CA HIS A 114 -9.20 -14.89 2.06
C HIS A 114 -10.18 -14.68 0.92
N ALA A 115 -10.61 -15.74 0.22
CA ALA A 115 -11.50 -15.65 -0.94
C ALA A 115 -12.82 -14.89 -0.69
N PHE A 116 -13.25 -14.78 0.58
CA PHE A 116 -14.45 -14.04 0.94
C PHE A 116 -14.27 -12.52 0.99
N GLU A 117 -13.03 -12.04 0.97
CA GLU A 117 -12.69 -10.61 1.02
C GLU A 117 -11.83 -10.15 -0.18
N GLU A 118 -11.28 -11.09 -0.97
CA GLU A 118 -10.40 -10.76 -2.09
C GLU A 118 -11.09 -10.03 -3.24
N GLY A 119 -10.53 -8.86 -3.57
CA GLY A 119 -10.79 -8.11 -4.78
C GLY A 119 -9.57 -8.02 -5.69
N ASN A 120 -9.75 -7.51 -6.89
CA ASN A 120 -8.64 -7.25 -7.81
C ASN A 120 -7.68 -6.16 -7.29
N ASP A 121 -8.16 -5.27 -6.44
CA ASP A 121 -7.38 -4.27 -5.72
C ASP A 121 -6.53 -4.88 -4.60
N ASP A 122 -7.03 -5.90 -3.90
CA ASP A 122 -6.26 -6.60 -2.87
C ASP A 122 -5.00 -7.24 -3.47
N LEU A 123 -5.17 -7.94 -4.61
CA LEU A 123 -4.05 -8.51 -5.34
C LEU A 123 -3.02 -7.44 -5.75
N PHE A 124 -3.50 -6.26 -6.15
CA PHE A 124 -2.62 -5.15 -6.52
C PHE A 124 -1.65 -4.79 -5.40
N PHE A 125 -2.12 -4.67 -4.16
CA PHE A 125 -1.25 -4.27 -3.04
C PHE A 125 -0.14 -5.29 -2.76
N TRP A 126 -0.45 -6.59 -2.76
CA TRP A 126 0.54 -7.65 -2.61
C TRP A 126 1.49 -7.74 -3.80
N GLY A 127 0.96 -7.71 -5.01
CA GLY A 127 1.76 -7.71 -6.25
C GLY A 127 2.67 -6.49 -6.33
N SER A 128 2.18 -5.31 -5.94
CA SER A 128 2.97 -4.07 -5.89
C SER A 128 4.13 -4.16 -4.92
N ALA A 129 3.95 -4.84 -3.77
CA ALA A 129 5.04 -5.11 -2.82
C ALA A 129 6.08 -6.08 -3.42
N ALA A 130 5.65 -7.16 -4.07
CA ALA A 130 6.55 -8.09 -4.72
C ALA A 130 7.39 -7.41 -5.84
N ILE A 131 6.75 -6.59 -6.69
CA ILE A 131 7.46 -5.83 -7.72
C ILE A 131 8.45 -4.83 -7.08
N ALA A 132 8.07 -4.16 -5.97
CA ALA A 132 8.98 -3.28 -5.26
C ALA A 132 10.21 -4.02 -4.71
N ALA A 133 10.04 -5.24 -4.23
CA ALA A 133 11.14 -6.11 -3.83
C ALA A 133 12.07 -6.45 -5.00
N ALA A 134 11.51 -6.77 -6.18
CA ALA A 134 12.28 -7.03 -7.40
C ALA A 134 13.07 -5.79 -7.86
N GLU A 135 12.42 -4.65 -7.95
CA GLU A 135 13.01 -3.38 -8.38
C GLU A 135 14.16 -2.88 -7.48
N ARG A 136 14.31 -3.44 -6.28
CA ARG A 136 15.33 -3.07 -5.30
C ARG A 136 16.33 -4.18 -5.01
N ASN A 137 16.28 -5.28 -5.78
CA ASN A 137 17.06 -6.50 -5.51
C ASN A 137 16.94 -6.94 -4.03
N PHE A 138 15.73 -6.84 -3.49
CA PHE A 138 15.45 -7.27 -2.13
C PHE A 138 15.72 -8.78 -1.98
N PRO A 139 16.34 -9.22 -0.90
CA PRO A 139 16.73 -10.60 -0.73
C PRO A 139 15.54 -11.57 -0.79
N GLN A 140 15.72 -12.73 -1.43
CA GLN A 140 14.75 -13.82 -1.51
C GLN A 140 15.46 -15.16 -1.25
N PRO A 141 15.51 -15.64 -0.01
CA PRO A 141 16.29 -16.82 0.36
C PRO A 141 15.66 -18.14 -0.10
N ASP A 142 14.34 -18.21 -0.28
CA ASP A 142 13.68 -19.45 -0.67
C ASP A 142 13.77 -19.68 -2.19
N ARG A 143 14.54 -20.73 -2.56
CA ARG A 143 14.75 -21.11 -3.97
C ARG A 143 13.63 -21.99 -4.54
N SER A 144 12.76 -22.49 -3.69
CA SER A 144 11.62 -23.33 -4.12
C SER A 144 10.44 -22.51 -4.60
N LEU A 145 10.44 -21.21 -4.28
CA LEU A 145 9.38 -20.25 -4.67
C LEU A 145 9.83 -19.40 -5.87
N PRO A 146 8.88 -18.85 -6.63
CA PRO A 146 9.14 -17.84 -7.66
C PRO A 146 9.95 -16.66 -7.13
N SER A 147 10.71 -16.01 -7.99
CA SER A 147 11.36 -14.73 -7.66
C SER A 147 10.34 -13.62 -7.45
N TRP A 148 10.74 -12.53 -6.79
CA TRP A 148 9.86 -11.37 -6.60
C TRP A 148 9.23 -10.87 -7.91
N LEU A 149 10.00 -10.88 -9.00
CA LEU A 149 9.52 -10.47 -10.31
C LEU A 149 8.50 -11.46 -10.90
N GLU A 150 8.72 -12.77 -10.72
CA GLU A 150 7.77 -13.80 -11.13
C GLU A 150 6.47 -13.72 -10.32
N LEU A 151 6.54 -13.40 -9.02
CA LEU A 151 5.32 -13.16 -8.21
C LEU A 151 4.53 -11.95 -8.74
N GLY A 152 5.22 -10.88 -9.11
CA GLY A 152 4.60 -9.74 -9.78
C GLY A 152 3.95 -10.10 -11.13
N ALA A 153 4.62 -10.97 -11.92
CA ALA A 153 4.08 -11.48 -13.20
C ALA A 153 2.83 -12.34 -12.97
N ASN A 154 2.85 -13.22 -11.97
CA ASN A 154 1.68 -14.04 -11.65
C ASN A 154 0.45 -13.19 -11.26
N VAL A 155 0.65 -12.12 -10.50
CA VAL A 155 -0.43 -11.17 -10.20
C VAL A 155 -0.92 -10.45 -11.46
N PHE A 156 -0.01 -10.02 -12.32
CA PHE A 156 -0.38 -9.42 -13.60
C PHE A 156 -1.25 -10.38 -14.43
N ASP A 157 -0.84 -11.65 -14.54
CA ASP A 157 -1.56 -12.67 -15.32
C ASP A 157 -2.97 -12.89 -14.74
N GLN A 158 -3.12 -12.90 -13.42
CA GLN A 158 -4.42 -12.96 -12.75
C GLN A 158 -5.31 -11.77 -13.11
N LEU A 159 -4.78 -10.56 -13.07
CA LEU A 159 -5.53 -9.35 -13.43
C LEU A 159 -5.88 -9.34 -14.91
N ALA A 160 -4.93 -9.66 -15.80
CA ALA A 160 -5.15 -9.71 -17.23
C ALA A 160 -6.23 -10.74 -17.63
N SER A 161 -6.23 -11.92 -16.99
CA SER A 161 -7.22 -12.98 -17.24
C SER A 161 -8.66 -12.57 -16.90
N ARG A 162 -8.84 -11.63 -15.96
CA ARG A 162 -10.15 -11.13 -15.53
C ARG A 162 -10.60 -9.86 -16.25
N TRP A 163 -9.77 -9.32 -17.15
CA TRP A 163 -10.21 -8.20 -17.98
C TRP A 163 -11.41 -8.58 -18.87
N SER A 164 -12.51 -7.87 -18.72
CA SER A 164 -13.75 -8.20 -19.43
C SER A 164 -14.30 -7.02 -20.21
N THR A 165 -14.52 -7.26 -21.52
CA THR A 165 -15.16 -6.33 -22.45
C THR A 165 -16.69 -6.46 -22.47
N GLN A 166 -17.27 -7.36 -21.70
CA GLN A 166 -18.71 -7.62 -21.66
C GLN A 166 -19.52 -6.38 -21.29
N HIS A 167 -18.98 -5.56 -20.37
CA HIS A 167 -19.55 -4.29 -19.93
C HIS A 167 -18.47 -3.21 -19.96
N CYS A 168 -18.90 -1.98 -20.23
CA CYS A 168 -18.02 -0.80 -20.23
C CYS A 168 -16.89 -0.86 -21.26
N GLY A 169 -16.96 -1.74 -22.27
CA GLY A 169 -15.90 -1.90 -23.27
C GLY A 169 -14.57 -2.44 -22.76
N GLY A 170 -14.43 -2.73 -21.49
CA GLY A 170 -13.20 -3.20 -20.85
C GLY A 170 -13.26 -3.12 -19.33
N GLY A 171 -12.13 -3.37 -18.67
CA GLY A 171 -11.94 -3.14 -17.24
C GLY A 171 -12.19 -4.36 -16.35
N LEU A 172 -11.60 -4.27 -15.15
CA LEU A 172 -11.77 -5.22 -14.06
C LEU A 172 -12.97 -4.85 -13.20
N LEU A 173 -13.71 -5.85 -12.73
CA LEU A 173 -14.62 -5.69 -11.60
C LEU A 173 -13.82 -5.44 -10.31
N TRP A 174 -14.46 -4.87 -9.30
CA TRP A 174 -13.84 -4.72 -7.98
C TRP A 174 -13.56 -6.09 -7.37
N GLN A 175 -14.59 -6.91 -7.18
CA GLN A 175 -14.48 -8.21 -6.53
C GLN A 175 -14.22 -9.36 -7.53
N ILE A 176 -13.66 -10.47 -7.01
CA ILE A 176 -13.32 -11.66 -7.77
C ILE A 176 -14.37 -12.75 -7.58
N TYR A 177 -14.87 -12.91 -6.37
CA TYR A 177 -15.75 -14.01 -5.99
C TYR A 177 -17.20 -13.56 -5.79
N GLU A 178 -18.16 -14.39 -6.20
CA GLU A 178 -19.58 -14.13 -6.04
C GLU A 178 -20.03 -14.06 -4.56
N SER A 179 -19.23 -14.58 -3.65
CA SER A 179 -19.42 -14.42 -2.20
C SER A 179 -19.36 -12.94 -1.75
N ASN A 180 -18.76 -12.08 -2.58
CA ASN A 180 -18.68 -10.64 -2.38
C ASN A 180 -19.55 -9.88 -3.39
N PRO A 181 -20.88 -9.92 -3.29
CA PRO A 181 -21.79 -9.45 -4.34
C PRO A 181 -21.68 -7.95 -4.62
N ASN A 182 -21.30 -7.14 -3.64
CA ASN A 182 -21.26 -5.67 -3.79
C ASN A 182 -20.27 -5.17 -4.83
N GLY A 183 -19.21 -5.93 -5.11
CA GLY A 183 -18.18 -5.58 -6.07
C GLY A 183 -18.30 -6.28 -7.41
N MET A 184 -19.21 -7.26 -7.56
CA MET A 184 -19.42 -8.02 -8.79
C MET A 184 -20.18 -7.26 -9.89
N THR A 185 -20.72 -6.10 -9.55
CA THR A 185 -21.43 -5.21 -10.49
C THR A 185 -20.79 -3.82 -10.58
N TYR A 186 -19.58 -3.68 -10.07
CA TYR A 186 -18.89 -2.41 -9.98
C TYR A 186 -17.44 -2.51 -10.49
N LYS A 187 -17.05 -1.59 -11.36
CA LYS A 187 -15.66 -1.39 -11.79
C LYS A 187 -15.13 -0.15 -11.11
N ASN A 188 -13.96 -0.25 -10.48
CA ASN A 188 -13.40 0.85 -9.70
C ASN A 188 -12.00 1.26 -10.16
N SER A 189 -11.63 2.46 -9.78
CA SER A 189 -10.33 3.05 -10.14
C SER A 189 -9.17 2.37 -9.43
N VAL A 190 -9.37 1.82 -8.23
CA VAL A 190 -8.26 1.17 -7.51
C VAL A 190 -7.86 -0.14 -8.18
N SER A 191 -8.81 -1.03 -8.55
CA SER A 191 -8.50 -2.28 -9.26
C SER A 191 -7.88 -2.00 -10.63
N ASN A 192 -8.45 -1.08 -11.38
CA ASN A 192 -8.00 -0.78 -12.74
C ASN A 192 -6.71 0.07 -12.74
N GLY A 193 -6.60 1.07 -11.89
CA GLY A 193 -5.37 1.84 -11.71
C GLY A 193 -4.23 1.00 -11.13
N GLY A 194 -4.55 0.06 -10.24
CA GLY A 194 -3.60 -0.93 -9.74
C GLY A 194 -3.06 -1.82 -10.86
N PHE A 195 -3.94 -2.31 -11.74
CA PHE A 195 -3.54 -3.08 -12.90
C PHE A 195 -2.68 -2.25 -13.86
N PHE A 196 -3.07 -1.00 -14.14
CA PHE A 196 -2.24 -0.06 -14.90
C PHE A 196 -0.84 0.10 -14.31
N GLN A 197 -0.74 0.33 -12.99
CA GLN A 197 0.54 0.53 -12.32
C GLN A 197 1.41 -0.74 -12.35
N ILE A 198 0.84 -1.92 -12.11
CA ILE A 198 1.55 -3.20 -12.22
C ILE A 198 2.07 -3.39 -13.65
N ALA A 199 1.23 -3.18 -14.66
CA ALA A 199 1.62 -3.32 -16.06
C ALA A 199 2.76 -2.37 -16.42
N ALA A 200 2.67 -1.09 -16.04
CA ALA A 200 3.71 -0.10 -16.28
C ALA A 200 5.05 -0.48 -15.61
N ARG A 201 5.01 -0.92 -14.35
CA ARG A 201 6.21 -1.35 -13.61
C ARG A 201 6.81 -2.62 -14.20
N MET A 202 5.99 -3.61 -14.56
CA MET A 202 6.43 -4.84 -15.19
C MET A 202 7.04 -4.59 -16.57
N ALA A 203 6.48 -3.67 -17.38
CA ALA A 203 7.08 -3.25 -18.64
C ALA A 203 8.52 -2.73 -18.43
N ARG A 204 8.70 -1.82 -17.46
CA ARG A 204 10.01 -1.25 -17.14
C ARG A 204 10.97 -2.28 -16.51
N ALA A 205 10.46 -3.17 -15.66
CA ALA A 205 11.26 -4.18 -14.96
C ALA A 205 11.67 -5.37 -15.83
N THR A 206 11.00 -5.61 -16.97
CA THR A 206 11.25 -6.77 -17.86
C THR A 206 11.67 -6.37 -19.26
N GLY A 207 11.31 -5.19 -19.73
CA GLY A 207 11.45 -4.79 -21.13
C GLY A 207 10.48 -5.52 -22.08
N ASN A 208 9.41 -6.12 -21.56
CA ASN A 208 8.45 -6.88 -22.36
C ASN A 208 7.29 -5.98 -22.81
N ASP A 209 7.11 -5.88 -24.12
CA ASP A 209 6.09 -5.03 -24.76
C ASP A 209 4.65 -5.43 -24.38
N THR A 210 4.39 -6.68 -24.05
CA THR A 210 3.05 -7.11 -23.61
C THR A 210 2.56 -6.31 -22.40
N TYR A 211 3.43 -6.07 -21.42
CA TYR A 211 3.08 -5.26 -20.25
C TYR A 211 2.86 -3.79 -20.62
N LEU A 212 3.64 -3.27 -21.57
CA LEU A 212 3.48 -1.90 -22.07
C LEU A 212 2.13 -1.72 -22.77
N GLU A 213 1.76 -2.64 -23.66
CA GLU A 213 0.46 -2.65 -24.36
C GLU A 213 -0.72 -2.68 -23.37
N TRP A 214 -0.61 -3.47 -22.30
CA TRP A 214 -1.62 -3.51 -21.26
C TRP A 214 -1.69 -2.22 -20.46
N ALA A 215 -0.56 -1.61 -20.12
CA ALA A 215 -0.55 -0.32 -19.43
C ALA A 215 -1.23 0.76 -20.27
N GLU A 216 -0.91 0.85 -21.57
CA GLU A 216 -1.56 1.80 -22.48
C GLU A 216 -3.08 1.50 -22.59
N ARG A 217 -3.48 0.25 -22.77
CA ARG A 217 -4.88 -0.18 -22.87
C ARG A 217 -5.69 0.19 -21.62
N VAL A 218 -5.17 -0.09 -20.43
CA VAL A 218 -5.90 0.20 -19.18
C VAL A 218 -6.00 1.70 -18.94
N TRP A 219 -4.96 2.46 -19.27
CA TRP A 219 -4.99 3.92 -19.20
C TRP A 219 -6.05 4.50 -20.13
N ASP A 220 -6.01 4.14 -21.40
CA ASP A 220 -6.95 4.67 -22.41
C ASP A 220 -8.40 4.33 -22.02
N TRP A 221 -8.65 3.09 -21.61
CA TRP A 221 -9.97 2.69 -21.10
C TRP A 221 -10.39 3.52 -19.86
N SER A 222 -9.49 3.79 -18.91
CA SER A 222 -9.81 4.58 -17.70
C SER A 222 -10.17 6.02 -18.05
N MET A 223 -9.55 6.59 -19.07
CA MET A 223 -9.91 7.91 -19.61
C MET A 223 -11.29 7.85 -20.32
N ASP A 224 -11.50 6.85 -21.15
CA ASP A 224 -12.74 6.71 -21.96
C ASP A 224 -13.99 6.54 -21.10
N VAL A 225 -13.91 5.81 -19.98
CA VAL A 225 -15.04 5.63 -19.05
C VAL A 225 -15.15 6.75 -18.01
N GLY A 226 -14.25 7.74 -18.05
CA GLY A 226 -14.27 8.90 -17.16
C GLY A 226 -13.87 8.60 -15.72
N PHE A 227 -13.01 7.58 -15.47
CA PHE A 227 -12.42 7.36 -14.16
C PHE A 227 -11.35 8.40 -13.86
N ILE A 228 -10.70 8.91 -14.91
CA ILE A 228 -9.81 10.07 -14.82
C ILE A 228 -10.53 11.23 -15.55
N ASP A 229 -10.76 12.31 -14.84
CA ASP A 229 -11.32 13.53 -15.43
C ASP A 229 -10.37 14.10 -16.50
N ALA A 230 -10.90 14.37 -17.69
CA ALA A 230 -10.09 14.79 -18.83
C ALA A 230 -9.46 16.19 -18.68
N ASP A 231 -10.12 17.07 -17.92
CA ASP A 231 -9.71 18.47 -17.75
C ASP A 231 -8.89 18.66 -16.45
N LEU A 232 -9.41 18.12 -15.32
CA LEU A 232 -8.86 18.35 -13.99
C LEU A 232 -7.91 17.23 -13.53
N TYR A 233 -7.92 16.09 -14.21
CA TYR A 233 -7.16 14.88 -13.84
C TYR A 233 -7.44 14.41 -12.39
N HIS A 234 -8.65 14.68 -11.90
CA HIS A 234 -9.15 14.03 -10.70
C HIS A 234 -9.44 12.56 -11.00
N VAL A 235 -9.10 11.69 -10.07
CA VAL A 235 -9.40 10.25 -10.18
C VAL A 235 -10.64 9.97 -9.36
N TYR A 236 -11.71 9.55 -10.03
CA TYR A 236 -12.99 9.20 -9.43
C TYR A 236 -13.02 7.72 -9.01
N ASP A 237 -13.95 7.36 -8.14
CA ASP A 237 -14.00 6.05 -7.52
C ASP A 237 -14.29 4.90 -8.50
N GLY A 238 -15.31 5.03 -9.33
CA GLY A 238 -15.68 3.97 -10.26
C GLY A 238 -17.08 4.12 -10.84
N SER A 239 -17.62 3.03 -11.39
CA SER A 239 -18.97 3.02 -11.99
C SER A 239 -19.59 1.63 -11.99
N GLY A 240 -20.94 1.59 -11.92
CA GLY A 240 -21.71 0.36 -12.06
C GLY A 240 -21.77 -0.15 -13.50
N ILE A 241 -21.76 -1.47 -13.69
CA ILE A 241 -21.91 -2.11 -15.00
C ILE A 241 -23.34 -2.02 -15.54
N ASP A 242 -24.32 -1.81 -14.66
CA ASP A 242 -25.72 -1.62 -15.01
C ASP A 242 -25.95 -0.39 -15.89
N THR A 243 -25.13 0.64 -15.71
CA THR A 243 -25.11 1.83 -16.55
C THR A 243 -24.11 1.75 -17.69
N ASN A 244 -23.46 0.61 -17.88
CA ASN A 244 -22.33 0.44 -18.79
C ASN A 244 -21.25 1.52 -18.60
N CYS A 245 -20.96 1.86 -17.35
CA CYS A 245 -19.99 2.85 -16.89
C CYS A 245 -20.25 4.29 -17.38
N THR A 246 -21.47 4.63 -17.80
CA THR A 246 -21.82 6.01 -18.24
C THR A 246 -22.15 6.95 -17.08
N LYS A 247 -22.17 6.43 -15.84
CA LYS A 247 -22.43 7.20 -14.62
C LYS A 247 -21.32 6.96 -13.61
N THR A 248 -20.27 7.76 -13.69
CA THR A 248 -19.14 7.67 -12.77
C THR A 248 -19.53 8.17 -11.39
N ASN A 249 -19.15 7.45 -10.35
CA ASN A 249 -19.19 7.89 -8.96
C ASN A 249 -18.09 8.93 -8.75
N PRO A 250 -18.42 10.20 -8.47
CA PRO A 250 -17.43 11.28 -8.38
C PRO A 250 -16.66 11.32 -7.06
N ALA A 251 -16.88 10.36 -6.15
CA ALA A 251 -16.03 10.24 -4.97
C ALA A 251 -14.58 10.10 -5.43
N SER A 252 -13.67 10.77 -4.74
CA SER A 252 -12.26 10.77 -5.06
C SER A 252 -11.46 10.54 -3.79
N PHE A 253 -10.51 9.61 -3.86
CA PHE A 253 -9.68 9.20 -2.73
C PHE A 253 -8.21 9.44 -3.04
N THR A 254 -7.45 9.72 -2.00
CA THR A 254 -6.02 10.02 -2.14
C THR A 254 -5.24 8.87 -2.79
N TYR A 255 -5.51 7.62 -2.43
CA TYR A 255 -4.74 6.46 -2.86
C TYR A 255 -4.85 6.18 -4.36
N THR A 256 -6.04 6.30 -4.95
CA THR A 256 -6.25 6.09 -6.39
C THR A 256 -5.51 7.12 -7.22
N SER A 257 -5.52 8.39 -6.81
CA SER A 257 -4.73 9.45 -7.44
C SER A 257 -3.23 9.15 -7.42
N GLY A 258 -2.73 8.64 -6.28
CA GLY A 258 -1.33 8.22 -6.15
C GLY A 258 -0.97 7.05 -7.05
N ILE A 259 -1.84 6.06 -7.17
CA ILE A 259 -1.65 4.87 -8.01
C ILE A 259 -1.49 5.26 -9.48
N TYR A 260 -2.42 6.06 -10.02
CA TYR A 260 -2.34 6.51 -11.41
C TYR A 260 -1.15 7.45 -11.65
N LEU A 261 -0.85 8.36 -10.72
CA LEU A 261 0.31 9.24 -10.80
C LEU A 261 1.62 8.45 -10.92
N HIS A 262 1.81 7.45 -10.06
CA HIS A 262 3.03 6.63 -10.08
C HIS A 262 3.11 5.81 -11.37
N GLY A 263 2.02 5.16 -11.78
CA GLY A 263 1.97 4.43 -13.05
C GLY A 263 2.34 5.30 -14.26
N ALA A 264 1.76 6.51 -14.36
CA ALA A 264 2.07 7.46 -15.43
C ALA A 264 3.54 7.94 -15.39
N ALA A 265 4.08 8.16 -14.19
CA ALA A 265 5.49 8.51 -14.03
C ALA A 265 6.43 7.38 -14.47
N VAL A 266 6.10 6.12 -14.15
CA VAL A 266 6.85 4.95 -14.62
C VAL A 266 6.78 4.84 -16.14
N MET A 267 5.62 5.04 -16.76
CA MET A 267 5.46 5.07 -18.22
C MET A 267 6.28 6.17 -18.86
N ALA A 268 6.33 7.37 -18.25
CA ALA A 268 7.15 8.46 -18.73
C ALA A 268 8.64 8.11 -18.71
N ASN A 269 9.11 7.51 -17.61
CA ASN A 269 10.51 7.08 -17.46
C ASN A 269 10.89 5.99 -18.45
N TYR A 270 10.04 4.97 -18.60
CA TYR A 270 10.32 3.81 -19.44
C TYR A 270 10.24 4.13 -20.93
N THR A 271 9.18 4.82 -21.36
CA THR A 271 8.95 5.07 -22.79
C THR A 271 9.67 6.29 -23.32
N GLY A 272 10.01 7.25 -22.45
CA GLY A 272 10.53 8.55 -22.85
C GLY A 272 9.54 9.44 -23.62
N LYS A 273 8.29 9.00 -23.76
CA LYS A 273 7.26 9.74 -24.52
C LYS A 273 6.79 10.97 -23.74
N PRO A 274 6.77 12.18 -24.35
CA PRO A 274 6.39 13.42 -23.67
C PRO A 274 4.97 13.40 -23.08
N GLU A 275 4.03 12.72 -23.74
CA GLU A 275 2.64 12.63 -23.27
C GLU A 275 2.51 11.95 -21.92
N TRP A 276 3.33 10.97 -21.59
CA TRP A 276 3.30 10.32 -20.27
C TRP A 276 3.82 11.24 -19.17
N LYS A 277 4.84 12.06 -19.50
CA LYS A 277 5.32 13.08 -18.57
C LYS A 277 4.22 14.11 -18.30
N GLU A 278 3.53 14.59 -19.33
CA GLU A 278 2.41 15.52 -19.20
C GLU A 278 1.27 14.92 -18.37
N ARG A 279 0.92 13.64 -18.60
CA ARG A 279 -0.08 12.90 -17.80
C ARG A 279 0.30 12.85 -16.33
N ALA A 280 1.55 12.55 -16.01
CA ALA A 280 2.05 12.54 -14.63
C ALA A 280 2.00 13.94 -14.00
N GLU A 281 2.37 15.00 -14.72
CA GLU A 281 2.30 16.38 -14.25
C GLU A 281 0.84 16.79 -13.97
N LYS A 282 -0.10 16.47 -14.86
CA LYS A 282 -1.53 16.75 -14.69
C LYS A 282 -2.16 15.95 -13.53
N LEU A 283 -1.79 14.68 -13.36
CA LEU A 283 -2.25 13.89 -12.21
C LEU A 283 -1.75 14.46 -10.88
N LEU A 284 -0.51 14.97 -10.85
CA LEU A 284 -0.01 15.68 -9.69
C LEU A 284 -0.78 16.99 -9.46
N ASP A 285 -1.14 17.70 -10.54
CA ASP A 285 -1.97 18.91 -10.44
C ASP A 285 -3.36 18.59 -9.90
N GLY A 286 -3.98 17.54 -10.38
CA GLY A 286 -5.27 17.05 -9.89
C GLY A 286 -5.22 16.63 -8.42
N ALA A 287 -4.11 16.02 -7.97
CA ALA A 287 -3.97 15.62 -6.58
C ALA A 287 -3.79 16.78 -5.58
N VAL A 288 -3.49 18.00 -6.05
CA VAL A 288 -3.25 19.16 -5.15
C VAL A 288 -4.46 19.50 -4.29
N TRP A 289 -5.67 19.17 -4.72
CA TRP A 289 -6.86 19.46 -3.92
C TRP A 289 -6.90 18.67 -2.60
N PHE A 290 -6.24 17.53 -2.50
CA PHE A 290 -6.06 16.77 -1.25
C PHE A 290 -5.12 17.47 -0.24
N PHE A 291 -4.56 18.61 -0.59
CA PHE A 291 -3.70 19.43 0.26
C PHE A 291 -4.38 20.74 0.68
N GLN A 292 -5.70 20.79 0.65
CA GLN A 292 -6.49 21.98 0.98
C GLN A 292 -7.51 21.65 2.09
N PRO A 293 -7.07 21.25 3.29
CA PRO A 293 -8.01 20.95 4.36
C PRO A 293 -8.80 22.21 4.74
N PRO A 294 -10.08 22.08 5.15
CA PRO A 294 -10.93 23.23 5.46
C PRO A 294 -10.37 24.09 6.56
N ASN A 295 -10.48 25.40 6.41
CA ASN A 295 -10.07 26.42 7.39
C ASN A 295 -8.57 26.44 7.73
N VAL A 296 -7.74 25.81 6.91
CA VAL A 296 -6.27 25.77 7.06
C VAL A 296 -5.63 26.30 5.78
N THR A 297 -4.73 27.29 5.92
CA THR A 297 -4.02 27.88 4.78
C THR A 297 -2.80 27.06 4.35
N ALA A 298 -2.24 26.30 5.29
CA ALA A 298 -1.11 25.40 4.99
C ALA A 298 -1.58 24.23 4.11
N LYS A 299 -0.77 23.89 3.11
CA LYS A 299 -1.03 22.74 2.24
C LYS A 299 -0.64 21.45 2.96
N ILE A 300 -1.59 20.82 3.62
CA ILE A 300 -1.41 19.61 4.41
C ILE A 300 -2.29 18.52 3.81
N LEU A 301 -1.70 17.36 3.56
CA LEU A 301 -2.38 16.19 3.03
C LEU A 301 -3.48 15.69 3.98
N TYR A 302 -4.67 15.46 3.45
CA TYR A 302 -5.81 14.91 4.16
C TYR A 302 -6.67 14.03 3.25
N GLU A 303 -7.39 13.07 3.82
CA GLU A 303 -8.39 12.29 3.10
C GLU A 303 -9.73 13.03 3.11
N GLY A 304 -9.97 13.77 2.03
CA GLY A 304 -11.11 14.68 1.92
C GLY A 304 -12.47 13.98 2.03
N ALA A 305 -12.55 12.71 1.65
CA ALA A 305 -13.78 11.95 1.63
C ALA A 305 -14.34 11.63 3.04
N CYS A 306 -13.49 11.59 4.06
CA CYS A 306 -13.92 11.10 5.37
C CYS A 306 -13.38 11.85 6.59
N GLU A 307 -12.16 12.46 6.53
CA GLU A 307 -11.54 13.07 7.71
C GLU A 307 -12.34 14.27 8.25
N THR A 308 -12.91 15.09 7.36
CA THR A 308 -13.65 16.29 7.75
C THR A 308 -14.97 16.01 8.44
N VAL A 309 -15.51 14.81 8.26
CA VAL A 309 -16.77 14.33 8.83
C VAL A 309 -16.57 13.23 9.87
N GLU A 310 -15.32 12.91 10.20
CA GLU A 310 -14.92 11.91 11.21
C GLU A 310 -15.53 10.52 10.97
N ARG A 311 -15.56 10.08 9.70
CA ARG A 311 -16.17 8.82 9.28
C ARG A 311 -15.24 7.91 8.49
N CYS A 312 -13.93 8.10 8.60
CA CYS A 312 -13.00 7.17 7.98
C CYS A 312 -13.15 5.78 8.59
N ASN A 313 -13.35 4.77 7.73
CA ASN A 313 -13.25 3.36 8.13
C ASN A 313 -11.77 2.95 8.23
N ALA A 314 -11.51 1.69 8.60
CA ALA A 314 -10.14 1.18 8.76
C ALA A 314 -9.29 1.37 7.49
N ASP A 315 -9.87 1.10 6.31
CA ASP A 315 -9.18 1.25 5.02
C ASP A 315 -8.83 2.72 4.73
N GLN A 316 -9.82 3.59 4.84
CA GLN A 316 -9.68 5.02 4.54
C GLN A 316 -8.65 5.72 5.42
N THR A 317 -8.40 5.20 6.63
CA THR A 317 -7.33 5.73 7.49
C THR A 317 -5.93 5.51 6.92
N THR A 318 -5.78 4.61 5.94
CA THR A 318 -4.49 4.29 5.29
C THR A 318 -4.25 5.06 4.00
N PHE A 319 -5.30 5.56 3.33
CA PHE A 319 -5.24 5.99 1.94
C PHE A 319 -4.24 7.10 1.64
N LYS A 320 -4.16 8.13 2.48
CA LYS A 320 -3.24 9.24 2.23
C LYS A 320 -1.76 8.86 2.34
N GLY A 321 -1.45 7.78 3.04
CA GLY A 321 -0.10 7.22 3.07
C GLY A 321 0.35 6.76 1.68
N TYR A 322 -0.55 6.15 0.91
CA TYR A 322 -0.24 5.69 -0.45
C TYR A 322 -0.04 6.86 -1.42
N LEU A 323 -0.83 7.93 -1.30
CA LEU A 323 -0.57 9.13 -2.10
C LEU A 323 0.82 9.70 -1.78
N ALA A 324 1.19 9.81 -0.50
CA ALA A 324 2.51 10.28 -0.11
C ALA A 324 3.63 9.39 -0.67
N ARG A 325 3.52 8.06 -0.52
CA ARG A 325 4.45 7.07 -1.10
C ARG A 325 4.64 7.29 -2.59
N TYR A 326 3.55 7.27 -3.33
CA TYR A 326 3.59 7.32 -4.79
C TYR A 326 4.00 8.68 -5.34
N MET A 327 3.68 9.77 -4.66
CA MET A 327 4.23 11.10 -5.00
C MET A 327 5.76 11.14 -4.86
N TRP A 328 6.30 10.61 -3.75
CA TRP A 328 7.75 10.52 -3.59
C TRP A 328 8.39 9.65 -4.67
N GLN A 329 7.87 8.46 -4.92
CA GLN A 329 8.41 7.55 -5.93
C GLN A 329 8.31 8.13 -7.35
N ALA A 330 7.23 8.84 -7.68
CA ALA A 330 7.07 9.52 -8.97
C ALA A 330 8.20 10.53 -9.25
N THR A 331 8.79 11.15 -8.20
CA THR A 331 9.91 12.09 -8.39
C THR A 331 11.19 11.42 -8.87
N GLN A 332 11.38 10.12 -8.62
CA GLN A 332 12.51 9.37 -9.16
C GLN A 332 12.30 9.00 -10.64
N MET A 333 11.05 8.85 -11.05
CA MET A 333 10.68 8.54 -12.43
C MET A 333 10.65 9.80 -13.31
N VAL A 334 10.10 10.89 -12.78
CA VAL A 334 9.95 12.20 -13.47
C VAL A 334 10.50 13.30 -12.57
N PRO A 335 11.79 13.63 -12.66
CA PRO A 335 12.44 14.60 -11.77
C PRO A 335 11.83 16.00 -11.77
N SER A 336 11.13 16.41 -12.84
CA SER A 336 10.44 17.73 -12.88
C SER A 336 9.32 17.85 -11.85
N LEU A 337 8.77 16.74 -11.32
CA LEU A 337 7.74 16.75 -10.28
C LEU A 337 8.31 17.14 -8.91
N ARG A 338 9.62 16.99 -8.70
CA ARG A 338 10.24 17.02 -7.38
C ARG A 338 9.94 18.29 -6.59
N SER A 339 10.13 19.45 -7.18
CA SER A 339 9.95 20.74 -6.48
C SER A 339 8.51 20.88 -5.95
N LYS A 340 7.53 20.47 -6.75
CA LYS A 340 6.10 20.53 -6.35
C LYS A 340 5.78 19.51 -5.26
N VAL A 341 6.25 18.28 -5.41
CA VAL A 341 6.06 17.21 -4.41
C VAL A 341 6.69 17.59 -3.08
N GLU A 342 7.93 18.08 -3.07
CA GLU A 342 8.61 18.56 -1.85
C GLU A 342 7.84 19.69 -1.18
N SER A 343 7.31 20.65 -1.94
CA SER A 343 6.53 21.77 -1.36
C SER A 343 5.28 21.32 -0.61
N LEU A 344 4.67 20.22 -1.05
CA LEU A 344 3.46 19.64 -0.48
C LEU A 344 3.78 18.66 0.67
N LEU A 345 4.67 17.71 0.42
CA LEU A 345 4.91 16.61 1.34
C LEU A 345 5.85 16.96 2.49
N VAL A 346 6.79 17.91 2.36
CA VAL A 346 7.59 18.39 3.51
C VAL A 346 6.68 19.06 4.55
N THR A 347 5.70 19.84 4.10
CA THR A 347 4.73 20.47 4.98
C THR A 347 3.85 19.40 5.67
N SER A 348 3.37 18.43 4.89
CA SER A 348 2.55 17.34 5.40
C SER A 348 3.30 16.42 6.37
N ALA A 349 4.57 16.08 6.08
CA ALA A 349 5.41 15.27 6.97
C ALA A 349 5.64 15.92 8.34
N LYS A 350 5.88 17.24 8.36
CA LYS A 350 5.98 18.00 9.61
C LYS A 350 4.67 18.01 10.38
N ALA A 351 3.56 18.19 9.68
CA ALA A 351 2.24 18.17 10.28
C ALA A 351 1.92 16.78 10.85
N ALA A 352 2.20 15.70 10.10
CA ALA A 352 2.07 14.34 10.57
C ALA A 352 2.90 14.08 11.83
N ALA A 353 4.18 14.45 11.82
CA ALA A 353 5.06 14.32 12.98
C ALA A 353 4.52 15.06 14.22
N GLY A 354 3.95 16.25 14.04
CA GLY A 354 3.34 17.05 15.10
C GLY A 354 2.14 16.37 15.77
N THR A 355 1.41 15.51 15.02
CA THR A 355 0.28 14.74 15.58
C THR A 355 0.70 13.46 16.30
N CYS A 356 1.96 13.03 16.20
CA CYS A 356 2.45 11.79 16.80
C CYS A 356 2.86 12.00 18.28
N THR A 357 1.90 12.37 19.10
CA THR A 357 2.08 12.66 20.54
C THR A 357 1.10 11.90 21.44
N GLY A 358 0.29 11.02 20.85
CA GLY A 358 -0.80 10.35 21.54
C GLY A 358 -0.45 8.98 22.14
N GLY A 359 -1.49 8.35 22.70
CA GLY A 359 -1.42 7.01 23.29
C GLY A 359 -0.58 6.94 24.56
N SER A 360 -0.47 5.76 25.14
CA SER A 360 0.33 5.52 26.36
C SER A 360 1.83 5.69 26.14
N THR A 361 2.30 5.58 24.89
CA THR A 361 3.71 5.76 24.53
C THR A 361 4.08 7.21 24.27
N GLY A 362 3.11 8.12 24.13
CA GLY A 362 3.32 9.49 23.69
C GLY A 362 3.78 9.61 22.22
N ARG A 363 3.52 8.57 21.38
CA ARG A 363 3.98 8.51 19.99
C ARG A 363 2.92 8.03 18.99
N ALA A 364 1.71 7.68 19.46
CA ALA A 364 0.63 7.36 18.54
C ALA A 364 0.31 8.59 17.69
N CYS A 365 0.26 8.38 16.36
CA CYS A 365 -0.02 9.43 15.40
C CYS A 365 -1.53 9.64 15.24
N GLY A 366 -1.95 10.89 15.07
CA GLY A 366 -3.31 11.26 14.76
C GLY A 366 -3.64 11.10 13.28
N GLN A 367 -4.93 10.98 12.97
CA GLN A 367 -5.42 10.88 11.59
C GLN A 367 -5.42 12.25 10.90
N LYS A 368 -5.90 13.30 11.56
CA LYS A 368 -6.07 14.64 10.97
C LYS A 368 -4.82 15.49 11.19
N TRP A 369 -3.89 15.46 10.26
CA TRP A 369 -2.60 16.20 10.39
C TRP A 369 -2.76 17.71 10.45
N TYR A 370 -3.83 18.25 9.89
CA TYR A 370 -4.11 19.67 9.81
C TYR A 370 -4.60 20.30 11.13
N VAL A 371 -4.86 19.49 12.16
CA VAL A 371 -5.23 20.01 13.50
C VAL A 371 -4.01 20.38 14.35
N GLY A 372 -2.80 19.90 13.96
CA GLY A 372 -1.54 20.29 14.58
C GLY A 372 -1.21 19.61 15.91
N GLU A 373 -2.07 18.72 16.39
CA GLU A 373 -1.90 17.93 17.62
C GLU A 373 -2.55 16.54 17.44
N PHE A 374 -2.36 15.66 18.41
CA PHE A 374 -3.01 14.35 18.40
C PHE A 374 -4.54 14.52 18.51
N ASP A 375 -5.27 14.04 17.52
CA ASP A 375 -6.72 14.19 17.38
C ASP A 375 -7.54 13.14 18.14
N GLY A 376 -6.88 12.26 18.90
CA GLY A 376 -7.56 11.20 19.64
C GLY A 376 -7.91 9.95 18.81
N ILE A 377 -7.50 9.89 17.54
CA ILE A 377 -7.80 8.78 16.61
C ILE A 377 -6.51 8.00 16.30
N PRO A 378 -6.03 7.14 17.22
CA PRO A 378 -4.89 6.29 16.94
C PRO A 378 -5.30 5.12 16.08
N GLY A 379 -4.39 4.57 15.31
CA GLY A 379 -4.62 3.35 14.55
C GLY A 379 -3.42 3.01 13.67
N PHE A 380 -3.43 1.79 13.15
CA PHE A 380 -2.43 1.34 12.19
C PHE A 380 -2.32 2.31 11.00
N GLY A 381 -3.47 2.69 10.39
CA GLY A 381 -3.49 3.56 9.23
C GLY A 381 -2.86 4.92 9.50
N SER A 382 -3.19 5.56 10.63
CA SER A 382 -2.58 6.84 11.02
C SER A 382 -1.07 6.72 11.21
N GLN A 383 -0.62 5.61 11.81
CA GLN A 383 0.80 5.35 12.06
C GLN A 383 1.57 5.11 10.75
N MET A 384 1.04 4.25 9.88
CA MET A 384 1.64 3.94 8.57
C MET A 384 1.67 5.18 7.66
N CYS A 385 0.60 5.97 7.63
CA CYS A 385 0.59 7.21 6.84
C CYS A 385 1.67 8.20 7.26
N ALA A 386 1.91 8.34 8.58
CA ALA A 386 2.98 9.18 9.08
C ALA A 386 4.37 8.64 8.68
N LEU A 387 4.57 7.32 8.76
CA LEU A 387 5.79 6.67 8.28
C LEU A 387 6.03 6.97 6.80
N GLU A 388 5.02 6.77 5.95
CA GLU A 388 5.13 6.98 4.50
C GLU A 388 5.48 8.43 4.11
N ALA A 389 4.84 9.39 4.76
CA ALA A 389 5.11 10.80 4.50
C ALA A 389 6.52 11.20 4.93
N ILE A 390 7.01 10.66 6.06
CA ILE A 390 8.28 11.05 6.67
C ILE A 390 9.45 10.29 6.04
N GLN A 391 9.37 8.97 5.87
CA GLN A 391 10.46 8.21 5.23
C GLN A 391 10.74 8.67 3.81
N GLY A 392 9.71 9.10 3.08
CA GLY A 392 9.84 9.62 1.73
C GLY A 392 10.71 10.89 1.62
N LEU A 393 10.93 11.63 2.72
CA LEU A 393 11.91 12.74 2.76
C LEU A 393 13.34 12.28 2.42
N LEU A 394 13.63 10.97 2.53
CA LEU A 394 14.92 10.37 2.19
C LEU A 394 15.03 10.00 0.70
N ILE A 395 14.00 10.21 -0.11
CA ILE A 395 13.94 9.73 -1.50
C ILE A 395 15.11 10.24 -2.37
N GLY A 396 15.66 11.39 -2.01
CA GLY A 396 16.79 11.98 -2.73
C GLY A 396 18.11 11.27 -2.52
N GLU A 397 18.24 10.51 -1.44
CA GLU A 397 19.41 9.73 -1.08
C GLU A 397 19.34 8.27 -1.58
N ALA A 398 18.14 7.84 -1.97
CA ALA A 398 17.91 6.47 -2.40
C ALA A 398 18.15 6.32 -3.91
N ALA A 399 18.68 5.17 -4.31
CA ALA A 399 18.77 4.81 -5.71
C ALA A 399 17.36 4.68 -6.33
N PRO A 400 17.16 5.05 -7.59
CA PRO A 400 15.91 4.81 -8.29
C PRO A 400 15.65 3.29 -8.42
N PRO A 401 14.38 2.87 -8.58
CA PRO A 401 14.05 1.49 -8.90
C PRO A 401 14.83 0.98 -10.10
N LEU A 402 15.28 -0.28 -10.03
CA LEU A 402 16.10 -0.91 -11.06
C LEU A 402 15.30 -1.19 -12.33
N GLU A 403 16.01 -1.23 -13.45
CA GLU A 403 15.47 -1.62 -14.75
C GLU A 403 15.77 -3.08 -15.07
N ALA A 404 15.15 -3.62 -16.11
CA ALA A 404 15.28 -5.02 -16.56
C ALA A 404 16.72 -5.54 -16.58
N LYS A 405 17.66 -4.73 -17.05
CA LYS A 405 19.09 -5.12 -17.16
C LYS A 405 19.81 -5.24 -15.81
N ASP A 406 19.28 -4.61 -14.76
CA ASP A 406 19.91 -4.49 -13.45
C ASP A 406 19.22 -5.35 -12.36
N ILE A 407 17.98 -5.79 -12.62
CA ILE A 407 17.24 -6.65 -11.71
C ILE A 407 17.87 -8.05 -11.71
N LYS A 408 18.18 -8.54 -10.51
CA LYS A 408 18.79 -9.86 -10.30
C LYS A 408 17.90 -10.69 -9.38
N VAL A 409 17.93 -12.00 -9.59
CA VAL A 409 17.34 -12.93 -8.63
C VAL A 409 18.32 -13.16 -7.51
N VAL A 410 18.12 -12.51 -6.36
CA VAL A 410 18.99 -12.59 -5.19
C VAL A 410 18.51 -13.72 -4.28
N ARG A 411 19.01 -14.96 -4.50
CA ARG A 411 18.56 -16.15 -3.76
C ARG A 411 19.60 -16.67 -2.76
N ASP A 412 20.85 -16.23 -2.85
CA ASP A 412 21.95 -16.64 -1.98
C ASP A 412 22.39 -15.45 -1.13
N VAL A 413 21.68 -15.21 -0.05
CA VAL A 413 22.02 -14.13 0.89
C VAL A 413 22.48 -14.77 2.20
N ASP A 414 23.67 -14.39 2.65
CA ASP A 414 24.11 -14.67 4.00
C ASP A 414 23.47 -13.67 4.97
N TRP A 415 22.37 -14.08 5.54
CA TRP A 415 21.61 -13.30 6.51
C TRP A 415 22.37 -13.08 7.82
N SER A 416 23.42 -13.85 8.08
CA SER A 416 24.22 -13.69 9.30
C SER A 416 24.90 -12.33 9.38
N ALA A 417 25.17 -11.70 8.24
CA ALA A 417 25.72 -10.35 8.14
C ALA A 417 24.67 -9.23 8.20
N ALA A 418 23.43 -9.54 7.81
CA ALA A 418 22.34 -8.57 7.77
C ALA A 418 21.63 -8.35 9.12
N VAL A 419 21.87 -9.23 10.10
CA VAL A 419 21.24 -9.18 11.42
C VAL A 419 21.94 -8.15 12.32
N GLY A 420 22.00 -6.91 11.87
CA GLY A 420 22.25 -5.73 12.72
C GLY A 420 20.95 -5.14 13.30
N GLY A 421 19.83 -5.75 12.97
CA GLY A 421 18.51 -5.25 13.29
C GLY A 421 18.14 -5.35 14.76
N ASN A 422 17.27 -4.47 15.14
CA ASN A 422 16.71 -4.35 16.49
C ASN A 422 16.14 -5.70 16.97
N LYS A 423 16.85 -6.37 17.86
CA LYS A 423 16.50 -7.68 18.44
C LYS A 423 15.24 -7.67 19.30
N THR A 424 14.43 -6.62 19.24
CA THR A 424 13.17 -6.50 19.98
C THR A 424 11.98 -7.12 19.25
N LEU A 425 12.12 -7.50 17.97
CA LEU A 425 11.20 -8.45 17.39
C LEU A 425 11.59 -9.82 17.92
N PRO A 426 10.70 -10.55 18.62
CA PRO A 426 10.97 -11.93 18.94
C PRO A 426 11.28 -12.62 17.61
N THR A 427 12.47 -13.15 17.44
CA THR A 427 12.78 -14.09 16.37
C THR A 427 11.83 -15.26 16.60
N GLY A 428 10.62 -15.15 16.07
CA GLY A 428 9.69 -16.25 15.99
C GLY A 428 10.43 -17.31 15.22
N ALA A 429 10.80 -18.36 15.90
CA ALA A 429 11.43 -19.48 15.29
C ALA A 429 10.67 -19.81 14.02
N VAL A 430 11.36 -19.85 12.89
CA VAL A 430 10.90 -20.59 11.72
C VAL A 430 10.58 -21.99 12.24
N GLN A 431 9.34 -22.20 12.65
CA GLN A 431 8.87 -23.55 12.88
C GLN A 431 8.74 -24.16 11.50
N THR A 432 9.78 -24.87 11.11
CA THR A 432 9.62 -25.95 10.14
C THR A 432 8.40 -26.74 10.61
N SER A 433 7.32 -26.62 9.86
CA SER A 433 6.10 -27.41 10.08
C SER A 433 6.47 -28.88 9.88
N THR A 434 6.84 -29.54 10.98
CA THR A 434 6.78 -30.98 11.03
C THR A 434 5.30 -31.31 11.00
N THR A 435 4.83 -31.76 9.86
CA THR A 435 3.53 -32.38 9.64
C THR A 435 3.33 -33.52 10.65
N THR A 436 2.74 -33.21 11.80
CA THR A 436 2.16 -34.22 12.65
C THR A 436 0.79 -34.53 12.06
N LYS A 437 0.68 -35.71 11.44
CA LYS A 437 -0.59 -36.32 11.04
C LYS A 437 -1.58 -36.26 12.22
N ARG A 438 -2.57 -35.42 12.16
CA ARG A 438 -3.74 -35.49 13.03
C ARG A 438 -4.57 -36.68 12.60
N GLY A 439 -4.71 -37.62 13.53
CA GLY A 439 -5.63 -38.73 13.41
C GLY A 439 -7.09 -38.23 13.39
N ASN A 440 -7.91 -38.95 12.63
CA ASN A 440 -9.34 -38.80 12.56
C ASN A 440 -9.97 -38.70 13.96
N ALA A 441 -10.70 -37.61 14.21
CA ALA A 441 -11.69 -37.56 15.26
C ALA A 441 -12.93 -36.84 14.71
N GLY A 442 -14.00 -37.61 14.67
CA GLY A 442 -15.42 -37.40 14.75
C GLY A 442 -16.04 -36.11 14.20
N GLU A 443 -16.97 -36.31 13.27
CA GLU A 443 -18.02 -35.37 12.89
C GLU A 443 -18.64 -34.72 14.15
N ALA A 444 -18.51 -33.40 14.28
CA ALA A 444 -19.38 -32.58 15.10
C ALA A 444 -20.12 -31.63 14.17
N GLN A 445 -21.45 -31.72 14.15
CA GLN A 445 -22.35 -30.82 13.46
C GLN A 445 -22.09 -29.37 13.92
N PRO A 446 -22.15 -28.39 13.00
CA PRO A 446 -22.03 -27.00 13.38
C PRO A 446 -23.29 -26.55 14.11
N THR A 447 -23.14 -26.12 15.35
CA THR A 447 -24.15 -25.33 16.02
C THR A 447 -24.23 -23.96 15.36
N GLU A 448 -25.39 -23.60 14.88
CA GLU A 448 -25.76 -22.24 14.48
C GLU A 448 -25.50 -21.30 15.67
N ASN A 449 -24.44 -20.50 15.56
CA ASN A 449 -24.29 -19.22 16.30
C ASN A 449 -22.84 -18.65 16.24
N ALA A 450 -22.22 -18.64 15.07
CA ALA A 450 -20.95 -17.90 14.87
C ALA A 450 -20.89 -17.22 13.49
N ALA A 451 -22.03 -16.86 12.93
CA ALA A 451 -22.12 -16.00 11.75
C ALA A 451 -22.76 -14.65 12.16
N ALA A 452 -22.24 -14.03 13.21
CA ALA A 452 -22.55 -12.65 13.53
C ALA A 452 -21.38 -11.79 13.04
N GLY A 453 -21.42 -11.48 11.76
CA GLY A 453 -21.37 -10.15 11.30
C GLY A 453 -20.01 -9.53 11.06
N ARG A 454 -19.28 -9.93 10.03
CA ARG A 454 -18.69 -8.88 9.19
C ARG A 454 -19.77 -8.44 8.18
N VAL A 455 -20.81 -7.78 8.66
CA VAL A 455 -21.64 -6.96 7.78
C VAL A 455 -20.78 -5.76 7.43
N ILE A 456 -20.23 -5.79 6.23
CA ILE A 456 -19.70 -4.60 5.59
C ILE A 456 -20.88 -3.65 5.43
N HIS A 457 -21.10 -2.78 6.38
CA HIS A 457 -21.79 -1.54 6.11
C HIS A 457 -20.82 -0.65 5.33
N VAL A 458 -20.61 -0.99 4.06
CA VAL A 458 -20.38 0.04 3.08
C VAL A 458 -21.70 0.79 3.04
N GLY A 459 -21.84 1.75 3.93
CA GLY A 459 -22.96 2.69 3.92
C GLY A 459 -22.86 3.52 2.66
N PHE A 460 -23.27 2.97 1.53
CA PHE A 460 -23.83 3.77 0.46
C PHE A 460 -25.12 4.34 0.99
N GLY A 461 -25.00 5.37 1.83
CA GLY A 461 -26.10 6.28 2.07
C GLY A 461 -26.41 6.93 0.75
N SER A 462 -27.43 6.42 0.07
CA SER A 462 -28.15 7.17 -0.94
C SER A 462 -28.60 8.47 -0.29
N LEU A 463 -27.79 9.52 -0.41
CA LEU A 463 -28.25 10.88 -0.16
C LEU A 463 -29.20 11.22 -1.29
N VAL A 464 -30.46 10.92 -1.09
CA VAL A 464 -31.54 11.58 -1.81
C VAL A 464 -31.54 13.01 -1.32
N VAL A 465 -30.84 13.89 -2.01
CA VAL A 465 -30.99 15.33 -1.86
C VAL A 465 -32.36 15.69 -2.48
N VAL A 466 -33.36 15.69 -1.64
CA VAL A 466 -34.63 16.38 -1.98
C VAL A 466 -34.30 17.86 -1.94
N GLY A 467 -34.11 18.44 -3.14
CA GLY A 467 -34.00 19.87 -3.32
C GLY A 467 -35.32 20.55 -2.95
N LEU A 468 -35.38 21.11 -1.75
CA LEU A 468 -36.37 22.13 -1.43
C LEU A 468 -35.86 23.45 -2.01
N GLY A 469 -36.44 23.84 -3.14
CA GLY A 469 -36.28 25.16 -3.68
C GLY A 469 -36.86 26.19 -2.71
N LEU A 470 -36.01 27.07 -2.22
CA LEU A 470 -36.45 28.34 -1.62
C LEU A 470 -36.21 29.42 -2.68
N VAL A 471 -37.30 29.83 -3.33
CA VAL A 471 -37.38 31.08 -4.08
C VAL A 471 -37.44 32.19 -3.03
N VAL A 472 -36.43 33.05 -2.98
CA VAL A 472 -36.57 34.38 -2.40
C VAL A 472 -36.32 35.39 -3.49
N ALA A 473 -37.41 36.06 -3.87
CA ALA A 473 -37.38 37.30 -4.62
C ALA A 473 -37.05 38.44 -3.65
N VAL A 474 -36.06 39.22 -3.94
CA VAL A 474 -35.93 40.67 -4.11
C VAL A 474 -34.50 40.97 -4.54
#